data_8f65078e2cecffe12e44939d90821022
#
_entry.id   8f65078e2cecffe12e44939d90821022
#
_cell.length_a   1.000
_cell.length_b   1.000
_cell.length_c   1.000
_cell.angle_alpha   90.00
_cell.angle_beta   90.00
_cell.angle_gamma   90.00
#
_symmetry.space_group_name_H-M   'P 1'
#
loop_
_entity.id
_entity.type
_entity.pdbx_description
1 polymer ?
#
loop_
_entity_poly.entity_id
_entity_poly.type
_entity_poly.pdbx_seq_one_letter_code
_entity_poly.pdbx_strand_id
1 'polypeptide(L)'
;MTIENQIVEYLKVHQEASVNELQGQISASRQMLHRVLSRMLEEGYLQKLGRAPKVFYRLNRAPATAMEDELILKEDELAFLKEHFLQVSERGEKLEGAEAMKAWCRRQKLPPEKTAHEFITTRKKYLNYFLPDGLIEGTDKLLGTKGFDAIAVDRMFYCDFYAIERFGKTRLGTLLHYAKQGQNMQLMQEVIAGTREKITTLIAKERIEAVGYIPPTIKRHLQLMAALQKGFNLPLPHLNLVKVTGAIPVPQKALNKIEDRIDNARASIVVKETRQFKNILLIDDAVGSGATINETAAKLKQKGIAQKVIGLAIVGSFKGFDVIQEV
;
A
#
# COMPACT_ATOMS: atom_id res chain seq x y z
N MET A 1 30.99 17.05 -32.96
CA MET A 1 29.66 16.52 -32.48
C MET A 1 29.65 16.69 -30.97
N THR A 2 28.58 17.26 -30.39
CA THR A 2 28.49 17.44 -28.94
C THR A 2 28.32 16.11 -28.25
N ILE A 3 28.63 16.05 -26.95
CA ILE A 3 28.48 14.80 -26.16
C ILE A 3 26.99 14.37 -26.16
N GLU A 4 26.05 15.30 -26.09
CA GLU A 4 24.61 15.03 -26.20
C GLU A 4 24.25 14.33 -27.50
N ASN A 5 24.73 14.87 -28.63
CA ASN A 5 24.46 14.26 -29.93
C ASN A 5 25.04 12.83 -30.01
N GLN A 6 26.22 12.60 -29.44
CA GLN A 6 26.82 11.25 -29.38
C GLN A 6 26.00 10.29 -28.53
N ILE A 7 25.46 10.75 -27.38
CA ILE A 7 24.57 9.96 -26.55
C ILE A 7 23.29 9.62 -27.31
N VAL A 8 22.69 10.60 -28.00
CA VAL A 8 21.46 10.40 -28.77
C VAL A 8 21.65 9.38 -29.88
N GLU A 9 22.73 9.53 -30.67
CA GLU A 9 23.02 8.60 -31.78
C GLU A 9 23.30 7.18 -31.26
N TYR A 10 24.04 7.04 -30.14
CA TYR A 10 24.29 5.75 -29.54
C TYR A 10 22.96 5.09 -29.07
N LEU A 11 22.10 5.85 -28.38
CA LEU A 11 20.83 5.34 -27.87
C LEU A 11 19.78 5.07 -28.96
N LYS A 12 19.88 5.73 -30.12
CA LYS A 12 19.03 5.37 -31.27
C LYS A 12 19.30 3.95 -31.77
N VAL A 13 20.58 3.52 -31.73
CA VAL A 13 21.00 2.20 -32.21
C VAL A 13 20.80 1.14 -31.13
N HIS A 14 21.22 1.43 -29.90
CA HIS A 14 21.29 0.44 -28.80
C HIS A 14 20.05 0.46 -27.89
N GLN A 15 19.10 1.38 -28.13
CA GLN A 15 17.86 1.56 -27.40
C GLN A 15 18.03 2.00 -25.93
N GLU A 16 18.96 1.39 -25.18
CA GLU A 16 19.29 1.74 -23.79
C GLU A 16 20.80 1.52 -23.53
N ALA A 17 21.36 2.29 -22.59
CA ALA A 17 22.75 2.14 -22.17
C ALA A 17 22.99 2.56 -20.73
N SER A 18 23.93 1.90 -20.06
CA SER A 18 24.53 2.33 -18.81
C SER A 18 25.58 3.41 -19.01
N VAL A 19 25.99 4.09 -17.94
CA VAL A 19 27.11 5.07 -18.00
C VAL A 19 28.41 4.40 -18.45
N ASN A 20 28.64 3.16 -18.08
CA ASN A 20 29.86 2.43 -18.44
C ASN A 20 29.90 2.14 -19.96
N GLU A 21 28.78 1.76 -20.56
CA GLU A 21 28.68 1.53 -22.01
C GLU A 21 28.85 2.84 -22.78
N LEU A 22 28.21 3.92 -22.33
CA LEU A 22 28.40 5.24 -22.94
C LEU A 22 29.84 5.71 -22.83
N GLN A 23 30.52 5.49 -21.70
CA GLN A 23 31.91 5.87 -21.49
C GLN A 23 32.88 5.09 -22.39
N GLY A 24 32.55 3.85 -22.74
CA GLY A 24 33.33 3.05 -23.69
C GLY A 24 33.28 3.54 -25.13
N GLN A 25 32.27 4.35 -25.50
CA GLN A 25 32.03 4.79 -26.86
C GLN A 25 32.18 6.31 -27.06
N ILE A 26 32.01 7.07 -25.99
CA ILE A 26 32.04 8.55 -26.02
C ILE A 26 33.30 9.02 -25.31
N SER A 27 34.10 9.81 -26.00
CA SER A 27 35.36 10.36 -25.49
C SER A 27 35.07 11.50 -24.49
N ALA A 28 34.57 11.12 -23.29
CA ALA A 28 34.24 12.03 -22.21
C ALA A 28 34.54 11.41 -20.84
N SER A 29 34.92 12.24 -19.87
CA SER A 29 35.08 11.77 -18.51
C SER A 29 33.74 11.30 -17.92
N ARG A 30 33.81 10.33 -16.99
CA ARG A 30 32.60 9.83 -16.29
C ARG A 30 31.82 10.95 -15.62
N GLN A 31 32.51 11.92 -15.04
CA GLN A 31 31.90 13.08 -14.39
C GLN A 31 31.14 13.97 -15.38
N MET A 32 31.73 14.19 -16.56
CA MET A 32 31.08 14.93 -17.65
C MET A 32 29.85 14.22 -18.18
N LEU A 33 29.92 12.89 -18.39
CA LEU A 33 28.77 12.09 -18.79
C LEU A 33 27.63 12.19 -17.78
N HIS A 34 27.90 12.08 -16.47
CA HIS A 34 26.87 12.24 -15.45
C HIS A 34 26.22 13.61 -15.50
N ARG A 35 27.00 14.70 -15.68
CA ARG A 35 26.46 16.07 -15.80
C ARG A 35 25.54 16.21 -17.01
N VAL A 36 25.96 15.70 -18.17
CA VAL A 36 25.18 15.77 -19.40
C VAL A 36 23.91 14.92 -19.27
N LEU A 37 24.01 13.69 -18.77
CA LEU A 37 22.88 12.81 -18.59
C LEU A 37 21.85 13.39 -17.60
N SER A 38 22.30 14.04 -16.51
CA SER A 38 21.41 14.70 -15.56
C SER A 38 20.64 15.85 -16.22
N ARG A 39 21.32 16.69 -16.99
CA ARG A 39 20.68 17.78 -17.74
C ARG A 39 19.66 17.23 -18.76
N MET A 40 20.04 16.23 -19.56
CA MET A 40 19.13 15.63 -20.55
C MET A 40 17.92 14.93 -19.91
N LEU A 41 18.05 14.45 -18.66
CA LEU A 41 16.93 13.95 -17.87
C LEU A 41 16.00 15.08 -17.42
N GLU A 42 16.55 16.19 -16.91
CA GLU A 42 15.80 17.38 -16.48
C GLU A 42 15.06 18.02 -17.65
N GLU A 43 15.69 18.07 -18.83
CA GLU A 43 15.11 18.58 -20.07
C GLU A 43 14.14 17.58 -20.75
N GLY A 44 13.97 16.37 -20.20
CA GLY A 44 13.04 15.37 -20.70
C GLY A 44 13.46 14.63 -21.97
N TYR A 45 14.71 14.79 -22.44
CA TYR A 45 15.23 14.06 -23.60
C TYR A 45 15.52 12.59 -23.31
N LEU A 46 15.90 12.29 -22.06
CA LEU A 46 16.23 10.95 -21.63
C LEU A 46 15.28 10.47 -20.53
N GLN A 47 15.26 9.16 -20.40
CA GLN A 47 14.61 8.46 -19.32
C GLN A 47 15.63 7.58 -18.60
N LYS A 48 15.58 7.63 -17.26
CA LYS A 48 16.38 6.77 -16.40
C LYS A 48 15.60 5.51 -16.07
N LEU A 49 16.23 4.34 -16.23
CA LEU A 49 15.70 3.03 -15.90
C LEU A 49 16.49 2.42 -14.74
N GLY A 50 15.78 1.81 -13.80
CA GLY A 50 16.39 1.14 -12.65
C GLY A 50 16.92 2.09 -11.58
N ARG A 51 17.67 1.53 -10.64
CA ARG A 51 18.32 2.24 -9.51
C ARG A 51 19.71 1.66 -9.26
N ALA A 52 20.55 2.46 -8.63
CA ALA A 52 21.91 2.01 -8.29
C ALA A 52 21.91 0.63 -7.61
N PRO A 53 22.84 -0.26 -7.99
CA PRO A 53 23.92 -0.04 -8.93
C PRO A 53 23.56 -0.24 -10.41
N LYS A 54 22.36 -0.71 -10.75
CA LYS A 54 21.90 -1.00 -12.12
C LYS A 54 21.05 0.16 -12.65
N VAL A 55 21.68 1.10 -13.35
CA VAL A 55 21.03 2.27 -13.97
C VAL A 55 21.31 2.29 -15.45
N PHE A 56 20.25 2.41 -16.24
CA PHE A 56 20.31 2.57 -17.69
C PHE A 56 19.61 3.86 -18.12
N TYR A 57 19.96 4.36 -19.29
CA TYR A 57 19.37 5.54 -19.92
C TYR A 57 18.84 5.16 -21.30
N ARG A 58 17.72 5.71 -21.69
CA ARG A 58 17.17 5.58 -23.04
C ARG A 58 16.58 6.90 -23.49
N LEU A 59 16.42 7.05 -24.81
CA LEU A 59 15.72 8.21 -25.37
C LEU A 59 14.26 8.20 -24.91
N ASN A 60 13.80 9.36 -24.49
CA ASN A 60 12.38 9.52 -24.24
C ASN A 60 11.68 9.49 -25.60
N ARG A 61 10.85 8.50 -25.86
CA ARG A 61 10.01 8.52 -27.07
C ARG A 61 9.07 9.70 -26.90
N ALA A 62 9.06 10.60 -27.90
CA ALA A 62 8.05 11.63 -27.96
C ALA A 62 6.67 10.99 -27.75
N PRO A 63 5.80 11.57 -26.91
CA PRO A 63 4.48 11.00 -26.69
C PRO A 63 3.80 10.86 -28.07
N ALA A 64 3.34 9.64 -28.37
CA ALA A 64 2.47 9.43 -29.50
C ALA A 64 1.28 10.38 -29.33
N THR A 65 1.12 11.32 -30.25
CA THR A 65 0.02 12.29 -30.42
C THR A 65 -0.69 12.67 -29.13
N ALA A 66 -0.42 13.88 -28.68
CA ALA A 66 -1.15 14.53 -27.59
C ALA A 66 -2.66 14.53 -27.92
N MET A 67 -3.40 13.57 -27.37
CA MET A 67 -4.74 13.88 -26.91
C MET A 67 -4.54 14.93 -25.81
N GLU A 68 -5.23 16.05 -25.93
CA GLU A 68 -5.15 17.17 -24.99
C GLU A 68 -5.25 16.65 -23.54
N ASP A 69 -4.09 16.41 -22.94
CA ASP A 69 -3.93 15.95 -21.55
C ASP A 69 -4.06 17.14 -20.57
N GLU A 70 -4.71 18.22 -21.02
CA GLU A 70 -4.99 19.36 -20.15
C GLU A 70 -6.00 18.96 -19.09
N LEU A 71 -5.55 18.93 -17.86
CA LEU A 71 -6.37 18.74 -16.68
C LEU A 71 -6.56 20.12 -16.05
N ILE A 72 -7.66 20.78 -16.45
CA ILE A 72 -8.02 22.09 -15.92
C ILE A 72 -8.91 21.87 -14.69
N LEU A 73 -8.36 22.10 -13.52
CA LEU A 73 -9.05 21.96 -12.23
C LEU A 73 -8.80 23.21 -11.38
N LYS A 74 -9.71 23.48 -10.47
CA LYS A 74 -9.54 24.51 -9.43
C LYS A 74 -8.43 24.12 -8.47
N GLU A 75 -7.88 25.10 -7.78
CA GLU A 75 -6.76 24.91 -6.84
C GLU A 75 -7.12 23.95 -5.70
N ASP A 76 -8.34 24.03 -5.16
CA ASP A 76 -8.85 23.12 -4.13
C ASP A 76 -9.01 21.67 -4.64
N GLU A 77 -9.41 21.48 -5.90
CA GLU A 77 -9.51 20.17 -6.54
C GLU A 77 -8.12 19.56 -6.81
N LEU A 78 -7.14 20.37 -7.22
CA LEU A 78 -5.75 19.95 -7.38
C LEU A 78 -5.15 19.53 -6.03
N ALA A 79 -5.40 20.31 -4.97
CA ALA A 79 -4.99 19.99 -3.61
C ALA A 79 -5.63 18.67 -3.14
N PHE A 80 -6.93 18.49 -3.39
CA PHE A 80 -7.64 17.26 -3.06
C PHE A 80 -7.07 16.05 -3.78
N LEU A 81 -6.77 16.15 -5.07
CA LEU A 81 -6.13 15.08 -5.83
C LEU A 81 -4.75 14.74 -5.25
N LYS A 82 -3.95 15.75 -4.92
CA LYS A 82 -2.62 15.57 -4.33
C LYS A 82 -2.68 14.80 -3.00
N GLU A 83 -3.69 15.05 -2.21
CA GLU A 83 -3.90 14.37 -0.93
C GLU A 83 -4.42 12.95 -1.08
N HIS A 84 -5.29 12.69 -2.06
CA HIS A 84 -6.07 11.46 -2.11
C HIS A 84 -5.74 10.50 -3.25
N PHE A 85 -5.06 10.95 -4.31
CA PHE A 85 -4.80 10.13 -5.49
C PHE A 85 -3.30 9.88 -5.70
N LEU A 86 -2.93 8.61 -5.73
CA LEU A 86 -1.55 8.15 -5.91
C LEU A 86 -1.54 6.94 -6.83
N GLN A 87 -0.61 6.94 -7.75
CA GLN A 87 -0.34 5.82 -8.65
C GLN A 87 1.15 5.48 -8.66
N VAL A 88 1.46 4.26 -9.03
CA VAL A 88 2.82 3.87 -9.36
C VAL A 88 2.86 3.55 -10.84
N SER A 89 3.77 4.20 -11.56
CA SER A 89 3.94 4.01 -13.00
C SER A 89 4.49 2.61 -13.30
N GLU A 90 4.43 2.19 -14.57
CA GLU A 90 5.03 0.94 -15.05
C GLU A 90 6.55 0.89 -14.80
N ARG A 91 7.15 2.04 -14.55
CA ARG A 91 8.59 2.19 -14.24
C ARG A 91 8.89 2.16 -12.75
N GLY A 92 7.86 2.03 -11.91
CA GLY A 92 7.99 2.06 -10.46
C GLY A 92 8.16 3.47 -9.88
N GLU A 93 7.79 4.52 -10.62
CA GLU A 93 7.81 5.91 -10.16
C GLU A 93 6.51 6.22 -9.40
N LYS A 94 6.64 6.86 -8.25
CA LYS A 94 5.50 7.33 -7.46
C LYS A 94 4.98 8.63 -8.08
N LEU A 95 3.75 8.61 -8.56
CA LEU A 95 3.04 9.76 -9.12
C LEU A 95 1.93 10.17 -8.15
N GLU A 96 1.70 11.47 -7.96
CA GLU A 96 0.70 12.01 -7.04
C GLU A 96 -0.17 13.06 -7.72
N GLY A 97 -1.41 13.21 -7.24
CA GLY A 97 -2.31 14.26 -7.66
C GLY A 97 -2.64 14.27 -9.15
N ALA A 98 -2.51 15.42 -9.78
CA ALA A 98 -2.83 15.64 -11.19
C ALA A 98 -2.00 14.75 -12.14
N GLU A 99 -0.70 14.58 -11.86
CA GLU A 99 0.17 13.72 -12.67
C GLU A 99 -0.25 12.25 -12.60
N ALA A 100 -0.59 11.77 -11.39
CA ALA A 100 -1.10 10.44 -11.20
C ALA A 100 -2.44 10.24 -11.94
N MET A 101 -3.34 11.24 -11.88
CA MET A 101 -4.64 11.19 -12.55
C MET A 101 -4.47 11.14 -14.08
N LYS A 102 -3.64 12.00 -14.64
CA LYS A 102 -3.31 11.99 -16.08
C LYS A 102 -2.75 10.63 -16.53
N ALA A 103 -1.77 10.11 -15.80
CA ALA A 103 -1.15 8.82 -16.10
C ALA A 103 -2.16 7.67 -16.03
N TRP A 104 -3.03 7.68 -15.02
CA TRP A 104 -4.09 6.67 -14.87
C TRP A 104 -5.13 6.77 -16.00
N CYS A 105 -5.60 7.98 -16.31
CA CYS A 105 -6.56 8.22 -17.39
C CYS A 105 -6.02 7.79 -18.75
N ARG A 106 -4.74 8.07 -19.03
CA ARG A 106 -4.07 7.63 -20.27
C ARG A 106 -4.07 6.11 -20.41
N ARG A 107 -3.80 5.38 -19.34
CA ARG A 107 -3.84 3.90 -19.33
C ARG A 107 -5.24 3.37 -19.56
N GLN A 108 -6.24 4.01 -18.96
CA GLN A 108 -7.65 3.60 -19.05
C GLN A 108 -8.36 4.18 -20.28
N LYS A 109 -7.68 5.03 -21.08
CA LYS A 109 -8.24 5.74 -22.24
C LYS A 109 -9.47 6.58 -21.86
N LEU A 110 -9.39 7.31 -20.76
CA LEU A 110 -10.45 8.14 -20.20
C LEU A 110 -10.11 9.63 -20.26
N PRO A 111 -11.11 10.53 -20.40
CA PRO A 111 -10.91 11.97 -20.38
C PRO A 111 -10.49 12.44 -18.97
N PRO A 112 -9.32 13.13 -18.81
CA PRO A 112 -8.74 13.41 -17.50
C PRO A 112 -9.62 14.29 -16.60
N GLU A 113 -10.15 15.41 -17.10
CA GLU A 113 -10.91 16.39 -16.32
C GLU A 113 -12.21 15.80 -15.77
N LYS A 114 -13.03 15.20 -16.65
CA LYS A 114 -14.28 14.52 -16.23
C LYS A 114 -13.99 13.44 -15.21
N THR A 115 -12.94 12.64 -15.42
CA THR A 115 -12.57 11.52 -14.56
C THR A 115 -12.07 12.00 -13.19
N ALA A 116 -11.35 13.13 -13.16
CA ALA A 116 -10.93 13.75 -11.91
C ALA A 116 -12.13 14.22 -11.06
N HIS A 117 -13.11 14.88 -11.66
CA HIS A 117 -14.34 15.29 -10.96
C HIS A 117 -15.13 14.08 -10.42
N GLU A 118 -15.23 13.02 -11.21
CA GLU A 118 -15.87 11.77 -10.77
C GLU A 118 -15.09 11.13 -9.61
N PHE A 119 -13.75 11.13 -9.65
CA PHE A 119 -12.92 10.65 -8.55
C PHE A 119 -13.15 11.48 -7.28
N ILE A 120 -13.09 12.81 -7.39
CA ILE A 120 -13.30 13.73 -6.27
C ILE A 120 -14.66 13.47 -5.62
N THR A 121 -15.72 13.37 -6.45
CA THR A 121 -17.08 13.07 -5.99
C THR A 121 -17.16 11.72 -5.28
N THR A 122 -16.58 10.68 -5.89
CA THR A 122 -16.54 9.35 -5.30
C THR A 122 -15.75 9.36 -3.99
N ARG A 123 -14.55 9.96 -3.96
CA ARG A 123 -13.72 9.99 -2.75
C ARG A 123 -14.41 10.75 -1.61
N LYS A 124 -15.05 11.90 -1.88
CA LYS A 124 -15.85 12.64 -0.89
C LYS A 124 -16.96 11.79 -0.29
N LYS A 125 -17.67 10.99 -1.10
CA LYS A 125 -18.66 10.01 -0.62
C LYS A 125 -18.04 9.00 0.37
N TYR A 126 -16.84 8.48 0.07
CA TYR A 126 -16.14 7.54 0.95
C TYR A 126 -15.55 8.21 2.20
N LEU A 127 -15.24 9.49 2.16
CA LEU A 127 -14.80 10.24 3.35
C LEU A 127 -15.89 10.34 4.42
N ASN A 128 -17.18 10.24 4.06
CA ASN A 128 -18.29 10.23 5.03
C ASN A 128 -18.31 9.00 5.95
N TYR A 129 -17.55 7.95 5.64
CA TYR A 129 -17.40 6.80 6.53
C TYR A 129 -16.33 7.00 7.61
N PHE A 130 -15.54 8.07 7.53
CA PHE A 130 -14.52 8.35 8.53
C PHE A 130 -15.13 8.98 9.77
N LEU A 131 -14.76 8.42 10.91
CA LEU A 131 -15.04 9.01 12.21
C LEU A 131 -14.18 10.26 12.45
N PRO A 132 -14.50 11.10 13.44
CA PRO A 132 -13.71 12.30 13.76
C PRO A 132 -12.23 12.04 14.06
N ASP A 133 -11.90 10.82 14.52
CA ASP A 133 -10.51 10.38 14.77
C ASP A 133 -9.80 9.87 13.49
N GLY A 134 -10.42 10.02 12.33
CA GLY A 134 -9.87 9.64 11.04
C GLY A 134 -9.84 8.13 10.77
N LEU A 135 -10.51 7.32 11.59
CA LEU A 135 -10.69 5.88 11.37
C LEU A 135 -12.05 5.58 10.75
N ILE A 136 -12.17 4.43 10.14
CA ILE A 136 -13.43 3.88 9.63
C ILE A 136 -13.81 2.70 10.54
N GLU A 137 -15.04 2.69 11.06
CA GLU A 137 -15.54 1.54 11.81
C GLU A 137 -16.13 0.49 10.86
N GLY A 138 -15.56 -0.70 10.91
CA GLY A 138 -15.95 -1.85 10.11
C GLY A 138 -16.63 -2.96 10.91
N THR A 139 -17.10 -2.68 12.12
CA THR A 139 -17.72 -3.66 13.02
C THR A 139 -18.97 -4.26 12.39
N ASP A 140 -19.88 -3.44 11.87
CA ASP A 140 -21.13 -3.91 11.25
C ASP A 140 -20.89 -4.80 10.04
N LYS A 141 -19.83 -4.46 9.24
CA LYS A 141 -19.44 -5.31 8.13
C LYS A 141 -18.97 -6.69 8.59
N LEU A 142 -18.19 -6.74 9.67
CA LEU A 142 -17.72 -8.01 10.23
C LEU A 142 -18.89 -8.82 10.76
N LEU A 143 -19.81 -8.20 11.50
CA LEU A 143 -21.05 -8.82 12.01
C LEU A 143 -21.97 -9.32 10.89
N GLY A 144 -22.04 -8.59 9.79
CA GLY A 144 -22.82 -8.97 8.61
C GLY A 144 -22.14 -10.04 7.71
N THR A 145 -20.89 -10.41 7.98
CA THR A 145 -20.19 -11.42 7.18
C THR A 145 -20.67 -12.83 7.59
N LYS A 146 -21.35 -13.49 6.66
CA LYS A 146 -21.84 -14.88 6.88
C LYS A 146 -20.68 -15.87 6.93
N GLY A 147 -20.87 -16.99 7.64
CA GLY A 147 -19.92 -18.11 7.71
C GLY A 147 -19.09 -18.17 8.99
N PHE A 148 -19.16 -17.16 9.87
CA PHE A 148 -18.59 -17.25 11.20
C PHE A 148 -19.55 -17.95 12.17
N ASP A 149 -19.02 -18.88 12.98
CA ASP A 149 -19.78 -19.48 14.10
C ASP A 149 -20.11 -18.43 15.16
N ALA A 150 -19.14 -17.56 15.44
CA ALA A 150 -19.26 -16.42 16.33
C ALA A 150 -18.27 -15.31 15.97
N ILE A 151 -18.63 -14.07 16.25
CA ILE A 151 -17.73 -12.93 16.14
C ILE A 151 -17.13 -12.64 17.52
N ALA A 152 -15.83 -12.83 17.63
CA ALA A 152 -15.06 -12.65 18.87
C ALA A 152 -14.40 -11.26 18.97
N VAL A 153 -14.28 -10.54 17.86
CA VAL A 153 -13.83 -9.15 17.82
C VAL A 153 -14.95 -8.24 18.29
N ASP A 154 -14.70 -7.40 19.30
CA ASP A 154 -15.72 -6.50 19.84
C ASP A 154 -15.94 -5.26 18.97
N ARG A 155 -14.86 -4.74 18.38
CA ARG A 155 -14.92 -3.62 17.39
C ARG A 155 -13.82 -3.79 16.35
N MET A 156 -14.09 -3.37 15.14
CA MET A 156 -13.14 -3.42 14.01
C MET A 156 -12.97 -2.04 13.37
N PHE A 157 -11.73 -1.62 13.14
CA PHE A 157 -11.40 -0.33 12.56
C PHE A 157 -10.46 -0.47 11.35
N TYR A 158 -10.52 0.53 10.44
CA TYR A 158 -9.62 0.68 9.30
C TYR A 158 -9.05 2.10 9.28
N CYS A 159 -7.78 2.25 8.87
CA CYS A 159 -7.20 3.58 8.62
C CYS A 159 -7.68 4.19 7.29
N ASP A 160 -8.00 3.35 6.29
CA ASP A 160 -8.66 3.72 5.03
C ASP A 160 -9.26 2.47 4.38
N PHE A 161 -10.05 2.65 3.32
CA PHE A 161 -10.40 1.56 2.41
C PHE A 161 -9.19 1.17 1.54
N TYR A 162 -9.11 -0.11 1.18
CA TYR A 162 -8.07 -0.57 0.25
C TYR A 162 -8.28 -0.01 -1.15
N ALA A 163 -9.51 -0.07 -1.62
CA ALA A 163 -9.92 0.39 -2.95
C ALA A 163 -11.32 0.99 -2.92
N ILE A 164 -11.59 1.88 -3.85
CA ILE A 164 -12.88 2.54 -4.02
C ILE A 164 -13.36 2.42 -5.47
N GLU A 165 -14.47 1.71 -5.65
CA GLU A 165 -15.17 1.56 -6.92
C GLU A 165 -14.19 1.30 -8.11
N ARG A 166 -14.44 1.95 -9.27
CA ARG A 166 -13.63 1.81 -10.48
C ARG A 166 -12.24 2.45 -10.42
N PHE A 167 -11.99 3.29 -9.40
CA PHE A 167 -10.71 4.00 -9.27
C PHE A 167 -9.60 3.14 -8.67
N GLY A 168 -9.96 1.93 -8.21
CA GLY A 168 -9.00 1.00 -7.65
C GLY A 168 -8.49 1.42 -6.29
N LYS A 169 -7.21 1.16 -6.03
CA LYS A 169 -6.61 1.37 -4.71
C LYS A 169 -6.64 2.84 -4.29
N THR A 170 -6.99 3.09 -3.03
CA THR A 170 -6.83 4.41 -2.40
C THR A 170 -5.35 4.78 -2.30
N ARG A 171 -5.04 6.02 -1.93
CA ARG A 171 -3.65 6.42 -1.66
C ARG A 171 -2.97 5.48 -0.67
N LEU A 172 -3.61 5.23 0.49
CA LEU A 172 -3.06 4.32 1.51
C LEU A 172 -3.01 2.87 1.01
N GLY A 173 -4.03 2.42 0.26
CA GLY A 173 -4.04 1.10 -0.37
C GLY A 173 -2.90 0.90 -1.36
N THR A 174 -2.59 1.91 -2.16
CA THR A 174 -1.46 1.90 -3.11
C THR A 174 -0.12 1.86 -2.37
N LEU A 175 0.08 2.74 -1.38
CA LEU A 175 1.28 2.75 -0.55
C LEU A 175 1.52 1.39 0.11
N LEU A 176 0.49 0.84 0.77
CA LEU A 176 0.57 -0.46 1.44
C LEU A 176 0.91 -1.59 0.46
N HIS A 177 0.25 -1.62 -0.70
CA HIS A 177 0.49 -2.63 -1.73
C HIS A 177 1.96 -2.64 -2.16
N TYR A 178 2.48 -1.51 -2.60
CA TYR A 178 3.85 -1.42 -3.11
C TYR A 178 4.91 -1.49 -1.99
N ALA A 179 4.62 -1.02 -0.78
CA ALA A 179 5.45 -1.23 0.39
C ALA A 179 5.65 -2.73 0.67
N LYS A 180 4.56 -3.50 0.63
CA LYS A 180 4.55 -4.95 0.91
C LYS A 180 5.14 -5.76 -0.23
N GLN A 181 4.71 -5.54 -1.49
CA GLN A 181 5.16 -6.33 -2.63
C GLN A 181 6.58 -5.96 -3.06
N GLY A 182 6.90 -4.67 -3.11
CA GLY A 182 8.23 -4.18 -3.45
C GLY A 182 9.23 -4.24 -2.30
N GLN A 183 8.80 -4.65 -1.10
CA GLN A 183 9.64 -4.66 0.10
C GLN A 183 10.39 -3.33 0.28
N ASN A 184 9.65 -2.22 0.08
CA ASN A 184 10.22 -0.88 0.04
C ASN A 184 10.09 -0.19 1.40
N MET A 185 11.24 0.01 2.07
CA MET A 185 11.29 0.60 3.41
C MET A 185 10.78 2.04 3.45
N GLN A 186 11.03 2.84 2.41
CA GLN A 186 10.57 4.22 2.35
C GLN A 186 9.02 4.28 2.31
N LEU A 187 8.38 3.43 1.48
CA LEU A 187 6.93 3.35 1.44
C LEU A 187 6.35 2.79 2.75
N MET A 188 7.05 1.85 3.43
CA MET A 188 6.64 1.40 4.76
C MET A 188 6.67 2.54 5.77
N GLN A 189 7.67 3.42 5.71
CA GLN A 189 7.76 4.61 6.57
C GLN A 189 6.62 5.61 6.28
N GLU A 190 6.24 5.81 5.01
CA GLU A 190 5.10 6.65 4.65
C GLU A 190 3.78 6.08 5.21
N VAL A 191 3.57 4.76 5.12
CA VAL A 191 2.41 4.09 5.75
C VAL A 191 2.40 4.32 7.26
N ILE A 192 3.54 4.15 7.93
CA ILE A 192 3.69 4.35 9.38
C ILE A 192 3.37 5.81 9.76
N ALA A 193 3.96 6.77 9.06
CA ALA A 193 3.75 8.19 9.32
C ALA A 193 2.28 8.60 9.15
N GLY A 194 1.63 8.11 8.08
CA GLY A 194 0.22 8.44 7.78
C GLY A 194 -0.82 7.76 8.68
N THR A 195 -0.42 6.77 9.49
CA THR A 195 -1.37 5.99 10.31
C THR A 195 -1.08 6.04 11.81
N ARG A 196 0.11 6.44 12.23
CA ARG A 196 0.54 6.44 13.65
C ARG A 196 -0.42 7.19 14.57
N GLU A 197 -0.79 8.42 14.22
CA GLU A 197 -1.65 9.27 15.06
C GLU A 197 -3.02 8.64 15.27
N LYS A 198 -3.63 8.10 14.21
CA LYS A 198 -4.91 7.40 14.29
C LYS A 198 -4.84 6.20 15.24
N ILE A 199 -3.74 5.45 15.19
CA ILE A 199 -3.53 4.27 16.05
C ILE A 199 -3.32 4.68 17.50
N THR A 200 -2.54 5.70 17.77
CA THR A 200 -2.32 6.19 19.15
C THR A 200 -3.60 6.77 19.75
N THR A 201 -4.41 7.46 18.96
CA THR A 201 -5.73 7.95 19.38
C THR A 201 -6.68 6.79 19.71
N LEU A 202 -6.71 5.74 18.87
CA LEU A 202 -7.51 4.54 19.13
C LEU A 202 -7.08 3.83 20.42
N ILE A 203 -5.77 3.69 20.64
CA ILE A 203 -5.20 3.08 21.85
C ILE A 203 -5.69 3.82 23.10
N ALA A 204 -5.62 5.15 23.11
CA ALA A 204 -6.08 5.95 24.23
C ALA A 204 -7.60 5.84 24.44
N LYS A 205 -8.38 5.95 23.35
CA LYS A 205 -9.86 5.88 23.35
C LYS A 205 -10.37 4.55 23.88
N GLU A 206 -9.81 3.44 23.42
CA GLU A 206 -10.22 2.09 23.78
C GLU A 206 -9.49 1.53 25.01
N ARG A 207 -8.62 2.34 25.65
CA ARG A 207 -7.82 1.96 26.84
C ARG A 207 -7.08 0.64 26.64
N ILE A 208 -6.36 0.54 25.53
CA ILE A 208 -5.62 -0.65 25.14
C ILE A 208 -4.46 -0.90 26.10
N GLU A 209 -4.32 -2.13 26.58
CA GLU A 209 -3.28 -2.56 27.50
C GLU A 209 -2.18 -3.39 26.82
N ALA A 210 -2.47 -4.01 25.67
CA ALA A 210 -1.50 -4.79 24.90
C ALA A 210 -1.83 -4.78 23.40
N VAL A 211 -0.81 -4.98 22.56
CA VAL A 211 -0.95 -4.98 21.10
C VAL A 211 -0.46 -6.29 20.51
N GLY A 212 -1.27 -6.91 19.67
CA GLY A 212 -0.90 -8.09 18.88
C GLY A 212 -0.78 -7.72 17.39
N TYR A 213 0.36 -8.01 16.77
CA TYR A 213 0.53 -7.89 15.34
C TYR A 213 0.29 -9.23 14.67
N ILE A 214 -0.64 -9.28 13.71
CA ILE A 214 -0.94 -10.52 12.99
C ILE A 214 0.30 -10.97 12.19
N PRO A 215 0.82 -12.19 12.47
CA PRO A 215 2.03 -12.65 11.81
C PRO A 215 1.79 -12.94 10.32
N PRO A 216 2.75 -12.61 9.43
CA PRO A 216 2.61 -12.83 7.99
C PRO A 216 2.65 -14.32 7.63
N THR A 217 1.90 -14.74 6.60
CA THR A 217 1.93 -16.11 6.07
C THR A 217 3.17 -16.34 5.22
N ILE A 218 3.59 -15.36 4.41
CA ILE A 218 4.73 -15.45 3.50
C ILE A 218 5.93 -14.76 4.14
N LYS A 219 7.02 -15.49 4.30
CA LYS A 219 8.28 -14.91 4.73
C LYS A 219 8.90 -14.08 3.59
N ARG A 220 9.26 -12.84 3.89
CA ARG A 220 9.94 -11.92 2.99
C ARG A 220 11.20 -11.37 3.66
N HIS A 221 12.14 -10.88 2.88
CA HIS A 221 13.37 -10.28 3.44
C HIS A 221 13.03 -9.05 4.30
N LEU A 222 12.16 -8.17 3.81
CA LEU A 222 11.58 -7.08 4.60
C LEU A 222 10.12 -7.38 4.88
N GLN A 223 9.80 -7.58 6.15
CA GLN A 223 8.44 -7.90 6.61
C GLN A 223 7.70 -6.61 6.99
N LEU A 224 6.60 -6.32 6.28
CA LEU A 224 5.79 -5.14 6.55
C LEU A 224 5.31 -5.08 8.00
N MET A 225 4.73 -6.17 8.53
CA MET A 225 4.23 -6.18 9.91
C MET A 225 5.33 -5.94 10.95
N ALA A 226 6.55 -6.44 10.72
CA ALA A 226 7.69 -6.14 11.59
C ALA A 226 8.13 -4.68 11.47
N ALA A 227 8.09 -4.11 10.26
CA ALA A 227 8.37 -2.68 10.04
C ALA A 227 7.32 -1.80 10.71
N LEU A 228 6.03 -2.15 10.62
CA LEU A 228 4.93 -1.45 11.32
C LEU A 228 5.12 -1.52 12.83
N GLN A 229 5.38 -2.70 13.39
CA GLN A 229 5.63 -2.88 14.82
C GLN A 229 6.77 -2.01 15.32
N LYS A 230 7.93 -2.07 14.64
CA LYS A 230 9.10 -1.25 14.98
C LYS A 230 8.83 0.24 14.76
N GLY A 231 8.15 0.58 13.66
CA GLY A 231 7.90 1.97 13.29
C GLY A 231 6.86 2.64 14.17
N PHE A 232 5.79 1.98 14.56
CA PHE A 232 4.82 2.55 15.52
C PHE A 232 5.42 2.73 16.90
N ASN A 233 6.34 1.85 17.32
CA ASN A 233 7.03 1.94 18.61
C ASN A 233 6.08 2.26 19.77
N LEU A 234 5.01 1.49 19.87
CA LEU A 234 3.97 1.69 20.88
C LEU A 234 4.50 1.28 22.26
N PRO A 235 4.30 2.09 23.31
CA PRO A 235 4.77 1.81 24.67
C PRO A 235 3.84 0.82 25.39
N LEU A 236 3.51 -0.29 24.74
CA LEU A 236 2.60 -1.31 25.24
C LEU A 236 3.21 -2.70 25.09
N PRO A 237 2.88 -3.64 25.96
CA PRO A 237 3.26 -5.04 25.81
C PRO A 237 2.81 -5.60 24.45
N HIS A 238 3.72 -6.31 23.78
CA HIS A 238 3.38 -7.02 22.54
C HIS A 238 2.98 -8.45 22.85
N LEU A 239 1.91 -8.93 22.21
CA LEU A 239 1.45 -10.31 22.34
C LEU A 239 2.34 -11.27 21.56
N ASN A 240 2.59 -12.43 22.12
CA ASN A 240 3.31 -13.50 21.45
C ASN A 240 2.37 -14.32 20.56
N LEU A 241 2.21 -13.86 19.32
CA LEU A 241 1.43 -14.51 18.26
C LEU A 241 2.38 -15.15 17.25
N VAL A 242 2.14 -16.41 16.90
CA VAL A 242 2.95 -17.16 15.96
C VAL A 242 2.08 -17.70 14.85
N LYS A 243 2.53 -17.57 13.60
CA LYS A 243 1.90 -18.24 12.47
C LYS A 243 2.65 -19.52 12.14
N VAL A 244 1.93 -20.63 12.19
CA VAL A 244 2.41 -21.92 11.73
C VAL A 244 1.85 -22.20 10.34
N THR A 245 2.65 -22.81 9.49
CA THR A 245 2.24 -23.20 8.13
C THR A 245 2.54 -24.68 7.94
N GLY A 246 1.74 -25.35 7.13
CA GLY A 246 2.08 -26.67 6.64
C GLY A 246 3.31 -26.64 5.70
N ALA A 247 3.58 -27.75 5.04
CA ALA A 247 4.69 -27.86 4.08
C ALA A 247 4.61 -26.81 2.96
N ILE A 248 3.38 -26.46 2.54
CA ILE A 248 3.12 -25.39 1.57
C ILE A 248 2.33 -24.28 2.26
N PRO A 249 2.88 -23.04 2.39
CA PRO A 249 2.16 -21.92 2.93
C PRO A 249 1.02 -21.48 1.99
N VAL A 250 -0.22 -21.47 2.51
CA VAL A 250 -1.40 -21.00 1.75
C VAL A 250 -1.78 -19.61 2.22
N PRO A 251 -1.63 -18.57 1.36
CA PRO A 251 -2.07 -17.22 1.69
C PRO A 251 -3.60 -17.15 1.79
N GLN A 252 -4.12 -16.38 2.75
CA GLN A 252 -5.57 -16.15 2.91
C GLN A 252 -6.25 -15.66 1.62
N LYS A 253 -5.55 -14.83 0.84
CA LYS A 253 -6.06 -14.30 -0.44
C LYS A 253 -6.25 -15.36 -1.53
N ALA A 254 -5.57 -16.52 -1.44
CA ALA A 254 -5.73 -17.62 -2.37
C ALA A 254 -6.99 -18.48 -2.09
N LEU A 255 -7.64 -18.25 -0.95
CA LEU A 255 -8.84 -18.95 -0.53
C LEU A 255 -10.08 -18.15 -0.95
N ASN A 256 -10.95 -18.75 -1.75
CA ASN A 256 -12.12 -18.07 -2.31
C ASN A 256 -13.35 -18.17 -1.40
N LYS A 257 -13.43 -19.21 -0.56
CA LYS A 257 -14.54 -19.41 0.37
C LYS A 257 -14.21 -18.88 1.75
N ILE A 258 -15.21 -18.39 2.45
CA ILE A 258 -15.05 -17.87 3.81
C ILE A 258 -14.68 -18.99 4.79
N GLU A 259 -15.27 -20.15 4.64
CA GLU A 259 -15.03 -21.32 5.48
C GLU A 259 -13.55 -21.72 5.41
N ASP A 260 -12.98 -21.80 4.18
CA ASP A 260 -11.56 -22.11 3.99
C ASP A 260 -10.65 -21.07 4.65
N ARG A 261 -11.05 -19.80 4.63
CA ARG A 261 -10.30 -18.71 5.29
C ARG A 261 -10.35 -18.81 6.81
N ILE A 262 -11.51 -19.17 7.37
CA ILE A 262 -11.70 -19.38 8.80
C ILE A 262 -10.87 -20.59 9.25
N ASP A 263 -10.96 -21.70 8.56
CA ASP A 263 -10.23 -22.92 8.88
C ASP A 263 -8.71 -22.71 8.79
N ASN A 264 -8.24 -22.04 7.75
CA ASN A 264 -6.84 -21.70 7.63
C ASN A 264 -6.37 -20.73 8.73
N ALA A 265 -7.18 -19.75 9.13
CA ALA A 265 -6.85 -18.86 10.24
C ALA A 265 -6.82 -19.62 11.56
N ARG A 266 -7.83 -20.46 11.79
CA ARG A 266 -7.94 -21.33 12.97
C ARG A 266 -6.76 -22.28 13.10
N ALA A 267 -6.34 -22.91 12.01
CA ALA A 267 -5.21 -23.85 12.01
C ALA A 267 -3.84 -23.15 12.09
N SER A 268 -3.69 -21.96 11.52
CA SER A 268 -2.37 -21.34 11.30
C SER A 268 -1.94 -20.34 12.39
N ILE A 269 -2.85 -19.78 13.18
CA ILE A 269 -2.48 -18.83 14.25
C ILE A 269 -2.37 -19.54 15.59
N VAL A 270 -1.21 -19.44 16.23
CA VAL A 270 -0.93 -19.96 17.57
C VAL A 270 -0.70 -18.78 18.52
N VAL A 271 -1.47 -18.75 19.60
CA VAL A 271 -1.32 -17.79 20.68
C VAL A 271 -0.43 -18.43 21.76
N LYS A 272 0.82 -17.91 21.90
CA LYS A 272 1.80 -18.32 22.92
C LYS A 272 1.82 -17.38 24.14
N GLU A 273 0.93 -16.39 24.14
CA GLU A 273 0.79 -15.43 25.24
C GLU A 273 0.20 -16.12 26.48
N THR A 274 0.65 -15.70 27.67
CA THR A 274 0.17 -16.21 28.97
C THR A 274 -0.31 -15.09 29.90
N ARG A 275 0.10 -13.82 29.60
CA ARG A 275 -0.35 -12.65 30.37
C ARG A 275 -1.81 -12.36 30.06
N GLN A 276 -2.51 -11.75 31.00
CA GLN A 276 -3.92 -11.38 30.86
C GLN A 276 -4.05 -9.87 30.75
N PHE A 277 -4.96 -9.42 29.90
CA PHE A 277 -5.23 -8.01 29.64
C PHE A 277 -6.75 -7.80 29.53
N LYS A 278 -7.22 -6.62 29.93
CA LYS A 278 -8.63 -6.27 29.73
C LYS A 278 -8.90 -5.98 28.25
N ASN A 279 -8.16 -5.05 27.67
CA ASN A 279 -8.37 -4.57 26.31
C ASN A 279 -7.12 -4.80 25.45
N ILE A 280 -7.29 -5.53 24.36
CA ILE A 280 -6.21 -5.84 23.42
C ILE A 280 -6.53 -5.23 22.06
N LEU A 281 -5.52 -4.68 21.38
CA LEU A 281 -5.57 -4.27 19.98
C LEU A 281 -4.85 -5.30 19.11
N LEU A 282 -5.56 -5.89 18.14
CA LEU A 282 -4.97 -6.71 17.07
C LEU A 282 -4.80 -5.86 15.83
N ILE A 283 -3.57 -5.79 15.31
CA ILE A 283 -3.23 -5.02 14.10
C ILE A 283 -2.90 -5.97 12.95
N ASP A 284 -3.55 -5.76 11.80
CA ASP A 284 -3.25 -6.44 10.54
C ASP A 284 -2.96 -5.41 9.42
N ASP A 285 -2.33 -5.82 8.35
CA ASP A 285 -2.07 -4.92 7.22
C ASP A 285 -3.33 -4.69 6.37
N ALA A 286 -4.10 -5.70 6.08
CA ALA A 286 -5.29 -5.60 5.26
C ALA A 286 -6.35 -6.62 5.65
N VAL A 287 -7.58 -6.16 5.82
CA VAL A 287 -8.72 -7.02 6.19
C VAL A 287 -9.76 -7.07 5.09
N GLY A 288 -9.99 -8.27 4.58
CA GLY A 288 -11.12 -8.61 3.72
C GLY A 288 -12.31 -9.16 4.51
N SER A 289 -12.30 -10.45 4.77
CA SER A 289 -13.36 -11.13 5.55
C SER A 289 -13.27 -10.91 7.06
N GLY A 290 -12.10 -10.58 7.57
CA GLY A 290 -11.84 -10.51 9.01
C GLY A 290 -11.52 -11.86 9.68
N ALA A 291 -11.49 -12.96 8.93
CA ALA A 291 -11.30 -14.30 9.49
C ALA A 291 -10.04 -14.42 10.36
N THR A 292 -8.90 -13.90 9.92
CA THR A 292 -7.64 -13.98 10.69
C THR A 292 -7.74 -13.25 12.03
N ILE A 293 -8.27 -12.03 12.04
CA ILE A 293 -8.42 -11.23 13.27
C ILE A 293 -9.46 -11.89 14.18
N ASN A 294 -10.59 -12.34 13.63
CA ASN A 294 -11.66 -12.96 14.41
C ASN A 294 -11.20 -14.26 15.09
N GLU A 295 -10.57 -15.17 14.35
CA GLU A 295 -10.08 -16.44 14.92
C GLU A 295 -8.94 -16.21 15.93
N THR A 296 -8.12 -15.16 15.73
CA THR A 296 -7.12 -14.77 16.73
C THR A 296 -7.78 -14.24 18.00
N ALA A 297 -8.80 -13.39 17.87
CA ALA A 297 -9.58 -12.85 18.98
C ALA A 297 -10.30 -13.98 19.75
N ALA A 298 -10.91 -14.92 19.04
CA ALA A 298 -11.55 -16.08 19.65
C ALA A 298 -10.58 -16.88 20.54
N LYS A 299 -9.37 -17.16 20.03
CA LYS A 299 -8.33 -17.86 20.80
C LYS A 299 -7.84 -17.09 22.02
N LEU A 300 -7.69 -15.76 21.91
CA LEU A 300 -7.31 -14.92 23.05
C LEU A 300 -8.36 -14.95 24.14
N LYS A 301 -9.64 -14.83 23.77
CA LYS A 301 -10.76 -14.90 24.73
C LYS A 301 -10.92 -16.30 25.34
N GLN A 302 -10.86 -17.36 24.52
CA GLN A 302 -10.96 -18.75 24.98
C GLN A 302 -9.86 -19.12 26.00
N LYS A 303 -8.65 -18.56 25.83
CA LYS A 303 -7.55 -18.75 26.77
C LYS A 303 -7.61 -17.82 28.00
N GLY A 304 -8.63 -16.97 28.13
CA GLY A 304 -8.74 -15.99 29.20
C GLY A 304 -7.68 -14.88 29.16
N ILE A 305 -7.01 -14.67 28.00
CA ILE A 305 -5.96 -13.66 27.85
C ILE A 305 -6.55 -12.25 27.63
N ALA A 306 -7.73 -12.17 27.01
CA ALA A 306 -8.41 -10.90 26.71
C ALA A 306 -9.86 -10.93 27.14
N GLN A 307 -10.35 -9.83 27.74
CA GLN A 307 -11.77 -9.62 27.95
C GLN A 307 -12.41 -8.96 26.73
N LYS A 308 -11.75 -7.93 26.17
CA LYS A 308 -12.16 -7.19 24.97
C LYS A 308 -11.04 -7.18 23.93
N VAL A 309 -11.39 -7.45 22.68
CA VAL A 309 -10.46 -7.45 21.56
C VAL A 309 -10.94 -6.49 20.49
N ILE A 310 -10.14 -5.47 20.21
CA ILE A 310 -10.34 -4.52 19.12
C ILE A 310 -9.45 -4.94 17.94
N GLY A 311 -10.02 -5.01 16.75
CA GLY A 311 -9.29 -5.19 15.51
C GLY A 311 -8.99 -3.86 14.84
N LEU A 312 -7.79 -3.71 14.27
CA LEU A 312 -7.40 -2.61 13.39
C LEU A 312 -6.70 -3.16 12.15
N ALA A 313 -7.11 -2.72 10.98
CA ALA A 313 -6.34 -2.91 9.75
C ALA A 313 -5.84 -1.58 9.20
N ILE A 314 -4.65 -1.58 8.59
CA ILE A 314 -4.18 -0.41 7.86
C ILE A 314 -5.16 -0.07 6.74
N VAL A 315 -5.65 -1.08 6.03
CA VAL A 315 -6.74 -0.91 5.05
C VAL A 315 -7.78 -2.00 5.17
N GLY A 316 -9.05 -1.63 4.92
CA GLY A 316 -10.17 -2.56 4.92
C GLY A 316 -10.93 -2.59 3.60
N SER A 317 -11.63 -3.69 3.32
CA SER A 317 -12.54 -3.79 2.18
C SER A 317 -13.90 -3.14 2.49
N PHE A 318 -14.47 -2.43 1.52
CA PHE A 318 -15.83 -1.88 1.64
C PHE A 318 -16.90 -2.96 1.47
N LYS A 319 -16.74 -3.85 0.48
CA LYS A 319 -17.66 -4.95 0.18
C LYS A 319 -16.89 -6.27 0.00
N GLY A 320 -17.42 -7.35 0.59
CA GLY A 320 -16.96 -8.72 0.34
C GLY A 320 -15.52 -9.02 0.77
N PHE A 321 -14.97 -10.10 0.18
CA PHE A 321 -13.65 -10.62 0.46
C PHE A 321 -12.53 -9.94 -0.33
N ASP A 322 -12.89 -9.13 -1.31
CA ASP A 322 -12.02 -8.68 -2.40
C ASP A 322 -11.21 -7.44 -2.03
N VAL A 323 -10.39 -7.54 -0.98
CA VAL A 323 -9.38 -6.52 -0.67
C VAL A 323 -8.20 -6.64 -1.64
N ILE A 324 -8.05 -7.77 -2.35
CA ILE A 324 -6.84 -8.08 -3.11
C ILE A 324 -7.20 -8.87 -4.39
N GLN A 325 -8.09 -8.38 -5.22
CA GLN A 325 -8.02 -8.70 -6.63
C GLN A 325 -7.04 -7.72 -7.26
N GLU A 326 -5.99 -8.25 -7.87
CA GLU A 326 -5.11 -7.49 -8.75
C GLU A 326 -5.98 -7.02 -9.92
N VAL A 327 -6.19 -5.71 -10.02
CA VAL A 327 -6.65 -5.07 -11.24
C VAL A 327 -5.45 -4.62 -12.02
#